data_b6ec8aa845dee732aaec97d1a79538e7
#
_entry.id   b6ec8aa845dee732aaec97d1a79538e7
#
_cell.length_a   1.000
_cell.length_b   1.000
_cell.length_c   1.000
_cell.angle_alpha   90.00
_cell.angle_beta   90.00
_cell.angle_gamma   90.00
#
_symmetry.space_group_name_H-M   'P 1'
#
loop_
_entity.id
_entity.type
_entity.pdbx_description
1 polymer ?
#
loop_
_entity_poly.entity_id
_entity_poly.type
_entity_poly.pdbx_seq_one_letter_code
_entity_poly.pdbx_strand_id
1 'polypeptide(L)'
;MKKLIALLMGFVMMLGLASCSSETPDSSSSSASASTAPQTSQSSEPEEPSSASTSSESVQESQTEGGKTLVVYFSATGNTEGAAGYIAEATGGDLFELEPVEPYTDADLNWNDTNSRVVYEHDNPDDRDVELVADTVENWEEYDTMFIGYPIWWGIAAWPVDTFIEANDFTGKTVIPFCTSTSSGLGESGQLLADMAGTGNWLEGQRFSSNVSAEEVQSWVDGLGL
;
A
#
# COMPACT_ATOMS: atom_id res chain seq x y z
N MET A 1 27.04 34.53 -24.54
CA MET A 1 26.78 34.50 -26.02
C MET A 1 25.44 33.84 -26.21
N LYS A 2 24.47 34.64 -26.68
CA LYS A 2 23.07 34.27 -26.88
C LYS A 2 22.95 33.37 -28.09
N LYS A 3 22.22 32.24 -28.01
CA LYS A 3 21.62 31.61 -29.19
C LYS A 3 20.15 31.31 -28.87
N LEU A 4 19.29 32.16 -29.39
CA LEU A 4 17.88 31.90 -29.65
C LEU A 4 17.79 30.82 -30.76
N ILE A 5 16.92 29.85 -30.57
CA ILE A 5 16.34 29.09 -31.67
C ILE A 5 14.83 29.08 -31.44
N ALA A 6 14.14 29.84 -32.25
CA ALA A 6 12.70 29.78 -32.45
C ALA A 6 12.43 28.86 -33.64
N LEU A 7 11.44 27.99 -33.53
CA LEU A 7 10.74 27.36 -34.69
C LEU A 7 9.36 26.88 -34.22
N LEU A 8 8.35 27.60 -34.51
CA LEU A 8 7.34 27.59 -35.53
C LEU A 8 6.48 26.33 -35.67
N MET A 9 5.22 26.50 -35.22
CA MET A 9 3.94 26.17 -35.84
C MET A 9 3.76 24.86 -36.63
N GLY A 10 2.74 24.14 -36.21
CA GLY A 10 2.05 23.15 -37.03
C GLY A 10 0.65 22.88 -36.48
N PHE A 11 -0.28 23.71 -36.93
CA PHE A 11 -1.72 23.65 -36.66
C PHE A 11 -2.35 22.68 -37.66
N VAL A 12 -2.95 21.59 -37.24
CA VAL A 12 -3.90 20.85 -38.07
C VAL A 12 -5.15 20.55 -37.24
N MET A 13 -6.20 21.29 -37.54
CA MET A 13 -7.60 20.97 -37.25
C MET A 13 -8.06 19.84 -38.17
N MET A 14 -8.71 18.82 -37.58
CA MET A 14 -9.73 18.08 -38.33
C MET A 14 -10.96 17.87 -37.46
N LEU A 15 -12.02 18.55 -37.86
CA LEU A 15 -13.40 18.29 -37.44
C LEU A 15 -13.89 16.97 -38.06
N GLY A 16 -14.59 16.19 -37.27
CA GLY A 16 -15.38 15.06 -37.73
C GLY A 16 -16.59 14.87 -36.82
N LEU A 17 -17.71 15.40 -37.27
CA LEU A 17 -19.07 15.21 -36.73
C LEU A 17 -19.72 13.95 -37.33
N ALA A 18 -20.35 13.12 -36.46
CA ALA A 18 -21.54 12.31 -36.78
C ALA A 18 -21.90 11.57 -35.47
N SER A 19 -22.94 11.85 -34.70
CA SER A 19 -24.39 11.83 -34.88
C SER A 19 -25.03 10.44 -34.93
N CYS A 20 -26.12 10.35 -34.11
CA CYS A 20 -27.21 9.34 -34.07
C CYS A 20 -26.97 8.13 -33.17
N SER A 21 -27.83 7.78 -32.25
CA SER A 21 -29.24 8.03 -31.92
C SER A 21 -29.75 6.78 -31.21
N SER A 22 -30.43 6.99 -30.07
CA SER A 22 -31.60 6.30 -29.52
C SER A 22 -31.70 4.76 -29.60
N GLU A 23 -31.97 4.10 -28.49
CA GLU A 23 -33.34 3.78 -28.03
C GLU A 23 -33.28 2.95 -26.75
N THR A 24 -34.08 3.37 -25.77
CA THR A 24 -34.61 2.53 -24.69
C THR A 24 -35.81 1.73 -25.24
N PRO A 25 -36.17 0.57 -24.68
CA PRO A 25 -37.37 0.57 -23.88
C PRO A 25 -37.30 -0.29 -22.58
N ASP A 26 -37.95 0.25 -21.63
CA ASP A 26 -38.74 -0.17 -20.51
C ASP A 26 -39.43 -1.56 -20.64
N SER A 27 -39.50 -2.31 -19.51
CA SER A 27 -40.64 -3.08 -19.01
C SER A 27 -40.28 -3.95 -17.81
N SER A 28 -40.59 -3.51 -16.61
CA SER A 28 -41.67 -4.00 -15.68
C SER A 28 -41.93 -5.52 -15.61
N SER A 29 -41.83 -6.01 -14.40
CA SER A 29 -42.84 -6.51 -13.45
C SER A 29 -42.25 -7.55 -12.50
N SER A 30 -42.26 -7.30 -11.23
CA SER A 30 -43.16 -7.74 -10.15
C SER A 30 -43.36 -9.26 -10.06
N SER A 31 -42.96 -9.80 -8.92
CA SER A 31 -43.87 -10.52 -8.03
C SER A 31 -43.20 -11.00 -6.74
N ALA A 32 -43.81 -10.63 -5.65
CA ALA A 32 -43.63 -11.09 -4.28
C ALA A 32 -44.21 -12.50 -4.03
N SER A 33 -43.67 -13.15 -3.01
CA SER A 33 -44.36 -14.01 -2.03
C SER A 33 -43.31 -14.60 -1.10
N ALA A 34 -43.21 -14.26 0.08
CA ALA A 34 -43.88 -14.47 1.38
C ALA A 34 -43.98 -15.91 1.85
N SER A 35 -43.62 -16.06 3.13
CA SER A 35 -44.09 -17.07 4.12
C SER A 35 -43.25 -18.34 4.24
N THR A 36 -42.76 -18.81 5.37
CA THR A 36 -43.29 -18.89 6.73
C THR A 36 -42.27 -19.62 7.58
N ALA A 37 -41.97 -19.17 8.76
CA ALA A 37 -41.42 -19.97 9.85
C ALA A 37 -42.54 -20.81 10.48
N PRO A 38 -42.29 -21.89 11.24
CA PRO A 38 -42.08 -21.78 12.68
C PRO A 38 -41.09 -22.75 13.32
N GLN A 39 -40.46 -22.30 14.36
CA GLN A 39 -40.34 -22.77 15.78
C GLN A 39 -40.55 -24.26 16.11
N THR A 40 -39.65 -24.80 16.95
CA THR A 40 -39.88 -25.23 18.35
C THR A 40 -38.74 -26.15 18.83
N SER A 41 -37.94 -25.77 19.79
CA SER A 41 -37.86 -26.07 21.23
C SER A 41 -37.14 -27.33 21.68
N GLN A 42 -36.31 -27.02 22.70
CA GLN A 42 -36.00 -27.73 23.97
C GLN A 42 -34.92 -28.80 23.92
N SER A 43 -33.85 -28.56 24.62
CA SER A 43 -33.51 -28.61 26.08
C SER A 43 -32.90 -29.96 26.48
N SER A 44 -31.69 -29.92 26.96
CA SER A 44 -31.25 -30.50 28.27
C SER A 44 -29.72 -30.48 28.38
N GLU A 45 -29.23 -29.78 29.35
CA GLU A 45 -28.00 -29.93 30.15
C GLU A 45 -28.28 -30.93 31.27
N PRO A 46 -27.32 -31.40 32.10
CA PRO A 46 -25.86 -31.35 32.13
C PRO A 46 -25.16 -32.70 32.36
N GLU A 47 -23.83 -32.78 32.36
CA GLU A 47 -22.98 -33.35 33.37
C GLU A 47 -21.48 -33.28 33.00
N GLU A 48 -20.69 -32.58 33.83
CA GLU A 48 -19.26 -32.81 34.05
C GLU A 48 -19.09 -33.93 35.09
N PRO A 49 -17.92 -34.56 35.36
CA PRO A 49 -16.55 -34.09 35.23
C PRO A 49 -15.52 -35.17 34.82
N SER A 50 -14.31 -34.81 34.56
CA SER A 50 -13.09 -35.41 35.14
C SER A 50 -11.86 -35.37 34.24
N SER A 51 -10.92 -34.60 34.71
CA SER A 51 -9.45 -34.75 34.69
C SER A 51 -8.82 -35.87 33.87
N ALA A 52 -7.94 -35.46 32.93
CA ALA A 52 -6.64 -36.10 32.79
C ALA A 52 -5.64 -35.12 32.14
N SER A 53 -4.66 -34.70 32.90
CA SER A 53 -3.36 -34.21 32.45
C SER A 53 -2.78 -35.12 31.39
N THR A 54 -2.28 -34.53 30.30
CA THR A 54 -1.07 -35.08 29.67
C THR A 54 -0.47 -34.07 28.71
N SER A 55 0.75 -33.70 29.05
CA SER A 55 1.86 -33.28 28.17
C SER A 55 1.63 -32.14 27.18
N SER A 56 2.14 -31.00 27.62
CA SER A 56 2.71 -30.00 26.74
C SER A 56 3.78 -30.64 25.85
N GLU A 57 3.43 -31.00 24.66
CA GLU A 57 4.39 -31.12 23.58
C GLU A 57 4.62 -29.67 23.10
N SER A 58 5.72 -29.09 23.56
CA SER A 58 6.29 -27.90 22.96
C SER A 58 6.56 -28.25 21.50
N VAL A 59 5.70 -27.79 20.62
CA VAL A 59 6.05 -27.64 19.19
C VAL A 59 7.17 -26.61 19.22
N GLN A 60 8.38 -27.10 19.14
CA GLN A 60 9.57 -26.31 18.90
C GLN A 60 9.41 -25.82 17.46
N GLU A 61 8.86 -24.61 17.33
CA GLU A 61 8.94 -23.86 16.12
C GLU A 61 10.40 -23.83 15.71
N SER A 62 10.69 -24.46 14.58
CA SER A 62 12.00 -24.42 13.95
C SER A 62 12.18 -22.96 13.54
N GLN A 63 12.82 -22.16 14.40
CA GLN A 63 13.32 -20.85 14.02
C GLN A 63 14.39 -21.12 12.94
N THR A 64 13.99 -20.92 11.71
CA THR A 64 14.92 -20.57 10.64
C THR A 64 15.67 -19.34 11.17
N GLU A 65 16.99 -19.39 11.19
CA GLU A 65 17.88 -18.25 11.48
C GLU A 65 17.79 -17.24 10.31
N GLY A 66 16.63 -16.65 10.10
CA GLY A 66 16.39 -15.46 9.29
C GLY A 66 16.05 -14.34 10.26
N GLY A 67 16.59 -13.14 10.08
CA GLY A 67 16.24 -11.99 10.87
C GLY A 67 14.74 -11.66 10.73
N LYS A 68 14.27 -10.75 11.58
CA LYS A 68 12.87 -10.32 11.56
C LYS A 68 12.53 -9.57 10.27
N THR A 69 11.28 -9.62 9.90
CA THR A 69 10.70 -8.82 8.82
C THR A 69 10.00 -7.58 9.39
N LEU A 70 10.23 -6.42 8.78
CA LEU A 70 9.53 -5.18 9.07
C LEU A 70 8.75 -4.72 7.83
N VAL A 71 7.51 -4.31 8.03
CA VAL A 71 6.67 -3.74 6.98
C VAL A 71 6.40 -2.28 7.33
N VAL A 72 7.18 -1.40 6.70
CA VAL A 72 7.05 0.06 6.84
C VAL A 72 6.11 0.56 5.75
N TYR A 73 5.19 1.44 6.09
CA TYR A 73 4.29 1.99 5.07
C TYR A 73 3.79 3.40 5.42
N PHE A 74 3.55 4.18 4.37
CA PHE A 74 2.73 5.39 4.42
C PHE A 74 1.40 5.13 3.71
N SER A 75 0.29 5.52 4.33
CA SER A 75 -1.04 5.35 3.74
C SER A 75 -1.91 6.58 3.96
N ALA A 76 -2.20 7.33 2.87
CA ALA A 76 -3.05 8.52 2.96
C ALA A 76 -4.55 8.20 2.99
N THR A 77 -4.98 7.04 2.47
CA THR A 77 -6.40 6.67 2.29
C THR A 77 -6.71 5.22 2.67
N GLY A 78 -5.84 4.54 3.43
CA GLY A 78 -6.02 3.17 3.89
C GLY A 78 -5.65 2.07 2.88
N ASN A 79 -5.41 2.42 1.60
CA ASN A 79 -5.13 1.38 0.58
C ASN A 79 -3.77 0.71 0.78
N THR A 80 -2.73 1.48 1.06
CA THR A 80 -1.39 0.94 1.31
C THR A 80 -1.34 0.20 2.65
N GLU A 81 -2.03 0.71 3.67
CA GLU A 81 -2.23 0.04 4.96
C GLU A 81 -2.82 -1.37 4.78
N GLY A 82 -3.88 -1.50 3.97
CA GLY A 82 -4.46 -2.82 3.68
C GLY A 82 -3.46 -3.79 3.06
N ALA A 83 -2.68 -3.34 2.07
CA ALA A 83 -1.64 -4.17 1.47
C ALA A 83 -0.52 -4.52 2.46
N ALA A 84 -0.09 -3.55 3.28
CA ALA A 84 0.89 -3.75 4.33
C ALA A 84 0.45 -4.79 5.37
N GLY A 85 -0.82 -4.74 5.78
CA GLY A 85 -1.41 -5.72 6.68
C GLY A 85 -1.33 -7.14 6.13
N TYR A 86 -1.67 -7.34 4.86
CA TYR A 86 -1.55 -8.66 4.22
C TYR A 86 -0.10 -9.13 4.08
N ILE A 87 0.87 -8.22 3.83
CA ILE A 87 2.29 -8.58 3.81
C ILE A 87 2.76 -9.01 5.21
N ALA A 88 2.36 -8.27 6.24
CA ALA A 88 2.70 -8.63 7.62
C ALA A 88 2.10 -9.98 8.02
N GLU A 89 0.85 -10.28 7.65
CA GLU A 89 0.24 -11.60 7.86
C GLU A 89 0.99 -12.71 7.12
N ALA A 90 1.39 -12.47 5.86
CA ALA A 90 2.09 -13.44 5.02
C ALA A 90 3.51 -13.76 5.51
N THR A 91 4.20 -12.77 6.10
CA THR A 91 5.60 -12.88 6.53
C THR A 91 5.77 -13.11 8.03
N GLY A 92 4.72 -12.87 8.82
CA GLY A 92 4.83 -12.77 10.29
C GLY A 92 5.62 -11.53 10.73
N GLY A 93 5.72 -10.51 9.87
CA GLY A 93 6.50 -9.29 10.10
C GLY A 93 5.78 -8.27 10.99
N ASP A 94 6.56 -7.39 11.60
CA ASP A 94 6.07 -6.26 12.38
C ASP A 94 5.64 -5.12 11.44
N LEU A 95 4.57 -4.40 11.79
CA LEU A 95 4.08 -3.24 11.04
C LEU A 95 4.63 -1.94 11.63
N PHE A 96 5.01 -1.00 10.77
CA PHE A 96 5.40 0.35 11.16
C PHE A 96 4.79 1.37 10.20
N GLU A 97 3.83 2.14 10.69
CA GLU A 97 3.19 3.21 9.93
C GLU A 97 4.02 4.50 10.01
N LEU A 98 4.22 5.13 8.87
CA LEU A 98 4.81 6.45 8.77
C LEU A 98 3.70 7.49 8.93
N GLU A 99 3.59 8.06 10.11
CA GLU A 99 2.60 9.10 10.44
C GLU A 99 3.21 10.50 10.31
N PRO A 100 2.76 11.32 9.35
CA PRO A 100 3.14 12.73 9.32
C PRO A 100 2.63 13.46 10.58
N VAL A 101 3.48 14.30 11.19
CA VAL A 101 3.09 15.15 12.34
C VAL A 101 1.89 16.02 11.99
N GLU A 102 1.80 16.46 10.73
CA GLU A 102 0.61 17.09 10.17
C GLU A 102 -0.02 16.13 9.15
N PRO A 103 -1.04 15.33 9.53
CA PRO A 103 -1.68 14.38 8.63
C PRO A 103 -2.32 15.07 7.42
N TYR A 104 -2.30 14.39 6.27
CA TYR A 104 -2.99 14.88 5.07
C TYR A 104 -4.50 14.73 5.21
N THR A 105 -5.23 15.83 5.07
CA THR A 105 -6.69 15.83 4.98
C THR A 105 -7.16 15.55 3.54
N ASP A 106 -8.45 15.26 3.35
CA ASP A 106 -9.04 15.13 2.00
C ASP A 106 -8.81 16.37 1.13
N ALA A 107 -8.78 17.57 1.75
CA ALA A 107 -8.50 18.81 1.05
C ALA A 107 -7.02 18.90 0.63
N ASP A 108 -6.11 18.44 1.47
CA ASP A 108 -4.68 18.39 1.18
C ASP A 108 -4.34 17.41 0.05
N LEU A 109 -5.11 16.33 -0.06
CA LEU A 109 -4.93 15.28 -1.09
C LEU A 109 -5.63 15.61 -2.42
N ASN A 110 -6.33 16.73 -2.53
CA ASN A 110 -7.04 17.09 -3.74
C ASN A 110 -6.07 17.56 -4.86
N TRP A 111 -5.57 16.62 -5.62
CA TRP A 111 -4.63 16.86 -6.73
C TRP A 111 -5.22 17.70 -7.89
N ASN A 112 -6.54 17.98 -7.90
CA ASN A 112 -7.19 18.89 -8.85
C ASN A 112 -7.23 20.35 -8.34
N ASP A 113 -6.93 20.59 -7.07
CA ASP A 113 -6.84 21.94 -6.51
C ASP A 113 -5.39 22.40 -6.47
N THR A 114 -5.07 23.40 -7.26
CA THR A 114 -3.71 23.98 -7.31
C THR A 114 -3.25 24.62 -6.00
N ASN A 115 -4.15 24.79 -5.02
CA ASN A 115 -3.83 25.32 -3.70
C ASN A 115 -3.75 24.21 -2.63
N SER A 116 -3.97 22.96 -2.99
CA SER A 116 -3.85 21.85 -2.06
C SER A 116 -2.38 21.63 -1.65
N ARG A 117 -2.18 21.07 -0.45
CA ARG A 117 -0.86 20.76 0.07
C ARG A 117 -0.07 19.86 -0.87
N VAL A 118 -0.70 18.79 -1.34
CA VAL A 118 -0.04 17.79 -2.19
C VAL A 118 0.39 18.37 -3.55
N VAL A 119 -0.35 19.34 -4.12
CA VAL A 119 0.05 20.03 -5.34
C VAL A 119 1.17 21.03 -5.07
N TYR A 120 1.11 21.76 -3.96
CA TYR A 120 2.19 22.65 -3.57
C TYR A 120 3.51 21.89 -3.39
N GLU A 121 3.50 20.79 -2.64
CA GLU A 121 4.66 19.94 -2.40
C GLU A 121 5.19 19.27 -3.69
N HIS A 122 4.28 18.95 -4.64
CA HIS A 122 4.68 18.47 -5.96
C HIS A 122 5.46 19.53 -6.74
N ASP A 123 4.96 20.76 -6.76
CA ASP A 123 5.53 21.86 -7.54
C ASP A 123 6.79 22.46 -6.88
N ASN A 124 7.00 22.22 -5.58
CA ASN A 124 8.12 22.72 -4.80
C ASN A 124 8.88 21.56 -4.10
N PRO A 125 9.62 20.74 -4.84
CA PRO A 125 10.27 19.55 -4.29
C PRO A 125 11.27 19.86 -3.18
N ASP A 126 11.88 21.05 -3.17
CA ASP A 126 12.79 21.48 -2.12
C ASP A 126 12.07 21.78 -0.79
N ASP A 127 10.74 21.91 -0.80
CA ASP A 127 9.90 22.19 0.37
C ASP A 127 9.13 20.92 0.85
N ARG A 128 9.47 19.74 0.34
CA ARG A 128 8.85 18.45 0.71
C ARG A 128 9.39 17.87 2.02
N ASP A 129 9.65 18.69 2.98
CA ASP A 129 10.11 18.24 4.31
C ASP A 129 8.90 17.84 5.16
N VAL A 130 8.51 16.57 5.05
CA VAL A 130 7.38 16.02 5.81
C VAL A 130 7.89 15.41 7.11
N GLU A 131 7.74 16.16 8.20
CA GLU A 131 8.08 15.67 9.54
C GLU A 131 7.20 14.47 9.91
N LEU A 132 7.82 13.38 10.38
CA LEU A 132 7.14 12.18 10.87
C LEU A 132 7.10 12.16 12.39
N VAL A 133 6.05 11.55 12.95
CA VAL A 133 5.94 11.29 14.40
C VAL A 133 7.10 10.41 14.88
N ALA A 134 7.50 9.44 14.04
CA ALA A 134 8.69 8.64 14.21
C ALA A 134 9.28 8.32 12.82
N ASP A 135 10.54 8.61 12.64
CA ASP A 135 11.32 8.38 11.43
C ASP A 135 12.31 7.22 11.55
N THR A 136 12.41 6.62 12.73
CA THR A 136 13.26 5.48 13.04
C THR A 136 12.49 4.43 13.84
N VAL A 137 12.94 3.18 13.77
CA VAL A 137 12.31 2.03 14.45
C VAL A 137 13.21 1.51 15.56
N GLU A 138 12.62 1.21 16.72
CA GLU A 138 13.36 0.56 17.81
C GLU A 138 13.86 -0.82 17.36
N ASN A 139 15.05 -1.20 17.83
CA ASN A 139 15.69 -2.49 17.52
C ASN A 139 15.88 -2.72 16.00
N TRP A 140 16.19 -1.65 15.27
CA TRP A 140 16.41 -1.65 13.83
C TRP A 140 17.34 -2.78 13.34
N GLU A 141 18.35 -3.13 14.14
CA GLU A 141 19.33 -4.17 13.85
C GLU A 141 18.77 -5.60 13.84
N GLU A 142 17.58 -5.82 14.42
CA GLU A 142 16.94 -7.14 14.44
C GLU A 142 16.23 -7.48 13.12
N TYR A 143 16.02 -6.48 12.25
CA TYR A 143 15.32 -6.64 10.99
C TYR A 143 16.30 -6.82 9.84
N ASP A 144 16.24 -7.95 9.13
CA ASP A 144 17.04 -8.24 7.94
C ASP A 144 16.24 -8.03 6.65
N THR A 145 14.93 -8.19 6.70
CA THR A 145 14.01 -8.02 5.56
C THR A 145 13.04 -6.88 5.83
N MET A 146 12.92 -5.98 4.86
CA MET A 146 12.10 -4.78 4.98
C MET A 146 11.21 -4.61 3.76
N PHE A 147 9.92 -4.49 3.99
CA PHE A 147 8.99 -4.03 2.96
C PHE A 147 8.75 -2.53 3.15
N ILE A 148 8.81 -1.76 2.06
CA ILE A 148 8.57 -0.30 2.08
C ILE A 148 7.37 0.00 1.20
N GLY A 149 6.27 0.44 1.81
CA GLY A 149 4.98 0.64 1.17
C GLY A 149 4.56 2.10 1.02
N TYR A 150 4.02 2.47 -0.16
CA TYR A 150 3.60 3.83 -0.44
C TYR A 150 2.54 3.91 -1.53
N PRO A 151 1.70 4.94 -1.54
CA PRO A 151 0.92 5.27 -2.73
C PRO A 151 1.82 5.95 -3.78
N ILE A 152 1.47 5.77 -5.06
CA ILE A 152 2.16 6.51 -6.13
C ILE A 152 1.55 7.91 -6.26
N TRP A 153 2.39 8.94 -6.06
CA TRP A 153 2.07 10.33 -6.30
C TRP A 153 2.91 10.87 -7.47
N TRP A 154 2.27 11.32 -8.54
CA TRP A 154 2.94 11.80 -9.77
C TRP A 154 4.04 10.88 -10.32
N GLY A 155 3.87 9.56 -10.16
CA GLY A 155 4.78 8.55 -10.71
C GLY A 155 5.97 8.19 -9.82
N ILE A 156 6.09 8.78 -8.63
CA ILE A 156 7.10 8.45 -7.62
C ILE A 156 6.44 8.00 -6.31
N ALA A 157 7.22 7.57 -5.34
CA ALA A 157 6.75 7.30 -3.99
C ALA A 157 6.17 8.57 -3.36
N ALA A 158 5.11 8.44 -2.58
CA ALA A 158 4.61 9.55 -1.76
C ALA A 158 5.73 9.99 -0.80
N TRP A 159 6.05 11.25 -0.83
CA TRP A 159 7.24 11.82 -0.19
C TRP A 159 7.32 11.75 1.34
N PRO A 160 6.27 11.48 2.13
CA PRO A 160 6.48 11.13 3.54
C PRO A 160 7.42 9.93 3.75
N VAL A 161 7.58 9.06 2.73
CA VAL A 161 8.52 7.94 2.78
C VAL A 161 9.98 8.40 2.68
N ASP A 162 10.24 9.50 1.98
CA ASP A 162 11.59 10.03 1.77
C ASP A 162 12.28 10.34 3.10
N THR A 163 11.56 10.95 4.05
CA THR A 163 12.06 11.26 5.41
C THR A 163 12.54 10.01 6.13
N PHE A 164 11.78 8.91 6.04
CA PHE A 164 12.17 7.63 6.65
C PHE A 164 13.40 7.03 5.97
N ILE A 165 13.46 7.10 4.64
CA ILE A 165 14.60 6.55 3.87
C ILE A 165 15.89 7.31 4.22
N GLU A 166 15.83 8.63 4.34
CA GLU A 166 16.99 9.45 4.67
C GLU A 166 17.46 9.28 6.12
N ALA A 167 16.54 8.96 7.03
CA ALA A 167 16.84 8.80 8.46
C ALA A 167 17.51 7.46 8.82
N ASN A 168 17.45 6.44 7.93
CA ASN A 168 17.84 5.08 8.29
C ASN A 168 18.97 4.52 7.39
N ASP A 169 19.83 3.68 7.97
CA ASP A 169 20.86 2.94 7.25
C ASP A 169 20.38 1.51 6.94
N PHE A 170 20.27 1.21 5.65
CA PHE A 170 19.81 -0.09 5.15
C PHE A 170 20.97 -1.09 4.90
N THR A 171 22.18 -0.79 5.33
CA THR A 171 23.33 -1.70 5.16
C THR A 171 23.03 -3.08 5.71
N GLY A 172 23.20 -4.11 4.86
CA GLY A 172 22.97 -5.52 5.23
C GLY A 172 21.50 -5.96 5.18
N LYS A 173 20.55 -5.05 4.86
CA LYS A 173 19.12 -5.38 4.80
C LYS A 173 18.69 -5.68 3.36
N THR A 174 17.74 -6.60 3.22
CA THR A 174 17.00 -6.81 1.96
C THR A 174 15.76 -5.95 1.97
N VAL A 175 15.61 -5.07 0.99
CA VAL A 175 14.51 -4.09 0.93
C VAL A 175 13.64 -4.36 -0.29
N ILE A 176 12.34 -4.47 -0.07
CA ILE A 176 11.34 -4.81 -1.09
C ILE A 176 10.29 -3.71 -1.14
N PRO A 177 10.33 -2.81 -2.13
CA PRO A 177 9.32 -1.77 -2.27
C PRO A 177 7.99 -2.36 -2.73
N PHE A 178 6.89 -1.82 -2.23
CA PHE A 178 5.56 -2.07 -2.79
C PHE A 178 4.76 -0.79 -2.86
N CYS A 179 3.89 -0.69 -3.85
CA CYS A 179 3.08 0.50 -3.96
C CYS A 179 1.61 0.19 -4.22
N THR A 180 0.76 1.15 -3.89
CA THR A 180 -0.63 1.14 -4.30
C THR A 180 -0.92 2.27 -5.28
N SER A 181 -1.69 1.98 -6.31
CA SER A 181 -2.11 2.99 -7.27
C SER A 181 -3.38 2.57 -8.00
N THR A 182 -4.14 3.53 -8.51
CA THR A 182 -5.34 3.25 -9.32
C THR A 182 -4.97 2.65 -10.68
N SER A 183 -3.97 3.23 -11.36
CA SER A 183 -3.61 2.84 -12.72
C SER A 183 -2.10 2.89 -13.03
N SER A 184 -1.32 3.63 -12.26
CA SER A 184 0.12 3.73 -12.46
C SER A 184 0.80 2.42 -12.05
N GLY A 185 1.86 2.02 -12.75
CA GLY A 185 2.75 0.96 -12.28
C GLY A 185 3.66 1.45 -11.15
N LEU A 186 4.52 0.57 -10.64
CA LEU A 186 5.59 0.91 -9.71
C LEU A 186 6.55 1.94 -10.34
N GLY A 187 6.77 1.86 -11.64
CA GLY A 187 7.71 2.73 -12.36
C GLY A 187 9.12 2.61 -11.80
N GLU A 188 9.78 3.75 -11.67
CA GLU A 188 11.13 3.85 -11.10
C GLU A 188 11.12 4.19 -9.61
N SER A 189 9.93 4.23 -8.96
CA SER A 189 9.80 4.71 -7.59
C SER A 189 10.67 3.94 -6.59
N GLY A 190 10.73 2.61 -6.71
CA GLY A 190 11.60 1.78 -5.87
C GLY A 190 13.09 2.07 -6.09
N GLN A 191 13.50 2.31 -7.35
CA GLN A 191 14.90 2.65 -7.67
C GLN A 191 15.27 4.04 -7.13
N LEU A 192 14.35 4.99 -7.20
CA LEU A 192 14.58 6.35 -6.64
C LEU A 192 14.78 6.31 -5.12
N LEU A 193 14.01 5.48 -4.41
CA LEU A 193 14.21 5.26 -2.97
C LEU A 193 15.54 4.54 -2.68
N ALA A 194 15.92 3.57 -3.51
CA ALA A 194 17.20 2.88 -3.38
C ALA A 194 18.39 3.82 -3.60
N ASP A 195 18.30 4.70 -4.58
CA ASP A 195 19.32 5.71 -4.86
C ASP A 195 19.43 6.73 -3.72
N MET A 196 18.30 7.12 -3.11
CA MET A 196 18.22 8.00 -1.94
C MET A 196 18.85 7.34 -0.71
N ALA A 197 18.51 6.08 -0.42
CA ALA A 197 19.06 5.32 0.69
C ALA A 197 20.58 5.10 0.55
N GLY A 198 21.08 4.90 -0.67
CA GLY A 198 22.49 4.65 -0.96
C GLY A 198 23.06 3.37 -0.36
N THR A 199 22.27 2.62 0.42
CA THR A 199 22.61 1.37 1.10
C THR A 199 21.49 0.35 0.99
N GLY A 200 21.78 -0.93 1.33
CA GLY A 200 20.79 -2.02 1.28
C GLY A 200 20.81 -2.80 -0.04
N ASN A 201 20.19 -3.98 -0.01
CA ASN A 201 19.97 -4.83 -1.19
C ASN A 201 18.50 -4.65 -1.62
N TRP A 202 18.24 -3.74 -2.55
CA TRP A 202 16.89 -3.42 -3.03
C TRP A 202 16.47 -4.39 -4.13
N LEU A 203 15.36 -5.07 -3.90
CA LEU A 203 14.77 -6.01 -4.85
C LEU A 203 13.74 -5.32 -5.75
N GLU A 204 13.31 -6.02 -6.80
CA GLU A 204 12.19 -5.59 -7.62
C GLU A 204 10.91 -5.57 -6.76
N GLY A 205 10.21 -4.46 -6.78
CA GLY A 205 8.99 -4.27 -6.01
C GLY A 205 7.73 -4.70 -6.73
N GLN A 206 6.60 -4.56 -6.04
CA GLN A 206 5.28 -4.91 -6.57
C GLN A 206 4.31 -3.75 -6.47
N ARG A 207 3.47 -3.60 -7.49
CA ARG A 207 2.32 -2.69 -7.48
C ARG A 207 1.05 -3.47 -7.17
N PHE A 208 0.27 -2.96 -6.23
CA PHE A 208 -1.07 -3.46 -5.91
C PHE A 208 -2.16 -2.47 -6.30
N SER A 209 -3.34 -2.97 -6.55
CA SER A 209 -4.55 -2.15 -6.68
C SER A 209 -5.11 -1.81 -5.30
N SER A 210 -5.99 -0.80 -5.22
CA SER A 210 -6.66 -0.42 -3.97
C SER A 210 -7.54 -1.51 -3.35
N ASN A 211 -7.86 -2.55 -4.10
CA ASN A 211 -8.69 -3.68 -3.69
C ASN A 211 -7.95 -5.01 -3.83
N VAL A 212 -6.63 -5.00 -3.59
CA VAL A 212 -5.80 -6.21 -3.56
C VAL A 212 -6.34 -7.20 -2.52
N SER A 213 -6.27 -8.49 -2.83
CA SER A 213 -6.66 -9.54 -1.88
C SER A 213 -5.46 -10.10 -1.12
N ALA A 214 -5.74 -10.71 0.04
CA ALA A 214 -4.72 -11.40 0.82
C ALA A 214 -4.03 -12.52 0.01
N GLU A 215 -4.79 -13.26 -0.81
CA GLU A 215 -4.24 -14.34 -1.64
C GLU A 215 -3.28 -13.82 -2.71
N GLU A 216 -3.56 -12.65 -3.30
CA GLU A 216 -2.67 -12.02 -4.27
C GLU A 216 -1.35 -11.62 -3.62
N VAL A 217 -1.42 -11.02 -2.43
CA VAL A 217 -0.25 -10.62 -1.65
C VAL A 217 0.55 -11.85 -1.20
N GLN A 218 -0.12 -12.86 -0.65
CA GLN A 218 0.52 -14.11 -0.22
C GLN A 218 1.27 -14.77 -1.38
N SER A 219 0.64 -14.86 -2.56
CA SER A 219 1.27 -15.44 -3.75
C SER A 219 2.52 -14.68 -4.20
N TRP A 220 2.51 -13.36 -4.06
CA TRP A 220 3.69 -12.55 -4.35
C TRP A 220 4.80 -12.76 -3.33
N VAL A 221 4.48 -12.73 -2.03
CA VAL A 221 5.45 -12.95 -0.94
C VAL A 221 6.10 -14.33 -1.07
N ASP A 222 5.31 -15.38 -1.32
CA ASP A 222 5.82 -16.75 -1.54
C ASP A 222 6.80 -16.81 -2.72
N GLY A 223 6.58 -15.99 -3.74
CA GLY A 223 7.42 -15.88 -4.93
C GLY A 223 8.77 -15.19 -4.70
N LEU A 224 8.93 -14.44 -3.60
CA LEU A 224 10.18 -13.74 -3.29
C LEU A 224 11.29 -14.69 -2.81
N GLY A 225 10.93 -15.83 -2.21
CA GLY A 225 11.88 -16.82 -1.73
C GLY A 225 12.74 -16.35 -0.55
N LEU A 226 12.14 -15.57 0.32
CA LEU A 226 12.74 -14.97 1.52
C LEU A 226 13.03 -16.02 2.61
#